data_844516c382570644dcf4a5a2e1948da7
#
_entry.id   844516c382570644dcf4a5a2e1948da7
#
_cell.length_a   1.000
_cell.length_b   1.000
_cell.length_c   1.000
_cell.angle_alpha   90.00
_cell.angle_beta   90.00
_cell.angle_gamma   90.00
#
_symmetry.space_group_name_H-M   'P 1'
#
loop_
_entity.id
_entity.type
_entity.pdbx_description
1 polymer ?
#
loop_
_entity_poly.entity_id
_entity_poly.type
_entity_poly.pdbx_seq_one_letter_code
_entity_poly.pdbx_strand_id
1 'polypeptide(L)'
;MQKMQITTLVPAYKPKYLVELLTALRHQTVKPAKVIFSDDSPDQAFVAMLNSEPLKSAVADLHIEVVAGPRSGAYNNFRHLLRLYQDQSGGPTELFHLLLDDDVLYPSFYERHLHAHAQVALGCVVSRRWTALESGQPMRDLPVPPAIAQHAQRMLLLGSDLLFAQTAGVSSNWLGEFSNATFSFAMAAELDNPSMDGICFTGLEDLGAFLKASLTSQLGFINEHLGYFRTSAEQHSANPMGRPMKLAHLAYIALTLAGRRLGKLPPSQCAVNLASLCPIILQRYGHEADMAELCSLMPAMAAAEAGAEERFLGLWHVYSGASARQETPAAARLAMV
;
A
#
# COMPACT_ATOMS: atom_id res chain seq x y z
N MET A 1 -3.91 9.37 -29.99
CA MET A 1 -3.99 9.22 -28.50
C MET A 1 -2.59 8.94 -28.00
N GLN A 2 -2.15 9.66 -26.98
CA GLN A 2 -0.85 9.38 -26.33
C GLN A 2 -0.93 8.01 -25.64
N LYS A 3 0.10 7.17 -25.82
CA LYS A 3 0.15 5.81 -25.26
C LYS A 3 0.35 5.91 -23.75
N MET A 4 -0.47 5.22 -22.97
CA MET A 4 -0.27 5.12 -21.50
C MET A 4 1.03 4.39 -21.19
N GLN A 5 1.72 4.84 -20.13
CA GLN A 5 3.01 4.31 -19.70
C GLN A 5 3.01 4.08 -18.19
N ILE A 6 3.74 3.07 -17.74
CA ILE A 6 3.91 2.78 -16.30
C ILE A 6 5.37 2.99 -15.93
N THR A 7 5.60 3.81 -14.91
CA THR A 7 6.88 3.88 -14.19
C THR A 7 6.79 2.99 -12.94
N THR A 8 7.72 2.05 -12.81
CA THR A 8 7.81 1.17 -11.63
C THR A 8 8.75 1.78 -10.61
N LEU A 9 8.26 1.94 -9.38
CA LEU A 9 8.96 2.50 -8.23
C LEU A 9 9.28 1.36 -7.26
N VAL A 10 10.55 1.13 -6.96
CA VAL A 10 10.99 0.01 -6.11
C VAL A 10 11.73 0.55 -4.89
N PRO A 11 11.12 0.47 -3.68
CA PRO A 11 11.82 0.73 -2.44
C PRO A 11 12.77 -0.43 -2.12
N ALA A 12 14.04 -0.33 -2.54
CA ALA A 12 15.00 -1.42 -2.53
C ALA A 12 15.71 -1.55 -1.18
N TYR A 13 15.68 -2.74 -0.60
CA TYR A 13 16.35 -3.05 0.67
C TYR A 13 16.97 -4.45 0.69
N LYS A 14 16.33 -5.44 0.02
CA LYS A 14 16.70 -6.86 0.09
C LYS A 14 17.33 -7.35 -1.23
N PRO A 15 18.65 -7.26 -1.44
CA PRO A 15 19.29 -7.64 -2.70
C PRO A 15 19.11 -9.12 -3.05
N LYS A 16 18.79 -9.99 -2.08
CA LYS A 16 18.63 -11.44 -2.32
C LYS A 16 17.54 -11.79 -3.34
N TYR A 17 16.53 -10.92 -3.55
CA TYR A 17 15.45 -11.15 -4.51
C TYR A 17 15.63 -10.39 -5.83
N LEU A 18 16.70 -9.59 -5.97
CA LEU A 18 16.92 -8.70 -7.11
C LEU A 18 16.90 -9.43 -8.46
N VAL A 19 17.51 -10.60 -8.55
CA VAL A 19 17.55 -11.39 -9.81
C VAL A 19 16.14 -11.80 -10.24
N GLU A 20 15.33 -12.26 -9.30
CA GLU A 20 13.96 -12.69 -9.55
C GLU A 20 13.05 -11.51 -9.93
N LEU A 21 13.16 -10.39 -9.20
CA LEU A 21 12.48 -9.13 -9.50
C LEU A 21 12.77 -8.64 -10.92
N LEU A 22 14.04 -8.55 -11.29
CA LEU A 22 14.45 -8.11 -12.63
C LEU A 22 14.00 -9.09 -13.71
N THR A 23 14.04 -10.39 -13.42
CA THR A 23 13.52 -11.43 -14.32
C THR A 23 12.02 -11.24 -14.57
N ALA A 24 11.24 -10.98 -13.52
CA ALA A 24 9.80 -10.72 -13.62
C ALA A 24 9.50 -9.45 -14.45
N LEU A 25 10.29 -8.38 -14.28
CA LEU A 25 10.14 -7.14 -15.04
C LEU A 25 10.51 -7.33 -16.53
N ARG A 26 11.58 -8.07 -16.82
CA ARG A 26 12.00 -8.36 -18.21
C ARG A 26 10.99 -9.21 -18.98
N HIS A 27 10.34 -10.15 -18.31
CA HIS A 27 9.37 -11.06 -18.93
C HIS A 27 7.97 -10.47 -19.04
N GLN A 28 7.76 -9.20 -18.67
CA GLN A 28 6.48 -8.55 -18.91
C GLN A 28 6.18 -8.46 -20.41
N THR A 29 4.95 -8.78 -20.81
CA THR A 29 4.46 -8.66 -22.20
C THR A 29 4.47 -7.21 -22.67
N VAL A 30 4.22 -6.28 -21.74
CA VAL A 30 4.43 -4.83 -21.91
C VAL A 30 5.37 -4.39 -20.83
N LYS A 31 6.59 -3.99 -21.19
CA LYS A 31 7.59 -3.54 -20.22
C LYS A 31 7.23 -2.20 -19.61
N PRO A 32 7.65 -1.94 -18.34
CA PRO A 32 7.55 -0.60 -17.78
C PRO A 32 8.36 0.39 -18.62
N ALA A 33 7.90 1.62 -18.74
CA ALA A 33 8.63 2.67 -19.44
C ALA A 33 9.93 3.04 -18.72
N LYS A 34 9.91 2.93 -17.38
CA LYS A 34 11.04 3.20 -16.50
C LYS A 34 10.90 2.41 -15.21
N VAL A 35 12.04 2.03 -14.61
CA VAL A 35 12.12 1.43 -13.27
C VAL A 35 13.03 2.29 -12.43
N ILE A 36 12.55 2.83 -11.31
CA ILE A 36 13.32 3.65 -10.37
C ILE A 36 13.51 2.85 -9.08
N PHE A 37 14.76 2.52 -8.78
CA PHE A 37 15.14 1.92 -7.50
C PHE A 37 15.61 3.00 -6.54
N SER A 38 15.05 3.04 -5.33
CA SER A 38 15.56 3.87 -4.23
C SER A 38 16.25 2.95 -3.22
N ASP A 39 17.59 2.96 -3.24
CA ASP A 39 18.43 2.01 -2.49
C ASP A 39 18.62 2.46 -1.05
N ASP A 40 17.91 1.81 -0.13
CA ASP A 40 18.03 1.93 1.34
C ASP A 40 18.82 0.75 1.94
N SER A 41 19.38 -0.15 1.10
CA SER A 41 20.09 -1.33 1.59
C SER A 41 21.38 -0.95 2.36
N PRO A 42 21.82 -1.76 3.35
CA PRO A 42 23.09 -1.58 4.00
C PRO A 42 24.24 -1.58 2.96
N ASP A 43 25.19 -0.65 3.14
CA ASP A 43 26.39 -0.53 2.30
C ASP A 43 26.13 -0.44 0.79
N GLN A 44 24.92 -0.01 0.39
CA GLN A 44 24.49 0.04 -1.01
C GLN A 44 24.60 -1.34 -1.71
N ALA A 45 24.34 -2.41 -0.97
CA ALA A 45 24.47 -3.77 -1.47
C ALA A 45 23.54 -4.04 -2.67
N PHE A 46 22.38 -3.38 -2.72
CA PHE A 46 21.44 -3.52 -3.84
C PHE A 46 22.01 -2.94 -5.14
N VAL A 47 22.51 -1.70 -5.11
CA VAL A 47 23.10 -1.07 -6.29
C VAL A 47 24.40 -1.74 -6.71
N ALA A 48 25.22 -2.21 -5.75
CA ALA A 48 26.42 -2.95 -6.04
C ALA A 48 26.11 -4.27 -6.80
N MET A 49 25.09 -5.00 -6.37
CA MET A 49 24.64 -6.22 -7.06
C MET A 49 24.05 -5.91 -8.43
N LEU A 50 23.24 -4.86 -8.57
CA LEU A 50 22.65 -4.45 -9.85
C LEU A 50 23.70 -4.11 -10.89
N ASN A 51 24.82 -3.49 -10.48
CA ASN A 51 25.93 -3.11 -11.36
C ASN A 51 26.93 -4.26 -11.65
N SER A 52 26.75 -5.41 -11.01
CA SER A 52 27.62 -6.57 -11.26
C SER A 52 27.32 -7.21 -12.63
N GLU A 53 28.37 -7.72 -13.30
CA GLU A 53 28.20 -8.62 -14.43
C GLU A 53 27.96 -10.05 -13.90
N PRO A 54 27.04 -10.85 -14.49
CA PRO A 54 26.31 -10.62 -15.74
C PRO A 54 24.96 -9.87 -15.58
N LEU A 55 24.59 -9.41 -14.39
CA LEU A 55 23.25 -8.86 -14.13
C LEU A 55 23.01 -7.58 -14.93
N LYS A 56 24.01 -6.68 -14.97
CA LYS A 56 23.96 -5.44 -15.76
C LYS A 56 23.69 -5.70 -17.25
N SER A 57 24.38 -6.66 -17.83
CA SER A 57 24.14 -7.06 -19.23
C SER A 57 22.77 -7.70 -19.40
N ALA A 58 22.33 -8.50 -18.43
CA ALA A 58 21.05 -9.18 -18.48
C ALA A 58 19.84 -8.22 -18.49
N VAL A 59 19.95 -7.00 -17.94
CA VAL A 59 18.85 -6.03 -17.85
C VAL A 59 19.01 -4.82 -18.78
N ALA A 60 19.90 -4.89 -19.75
CA ALA A 60 20.20 -3.78 -20.67
C ALA A 60 18.99 -3.33 -21.52
N ASP A 61 17.94 -4.12 -21.58
CA ASP A 61 16.68 -3.83 -22.27
C ASP A 61 15.62 -3.15 -21.37
N LEU A 62 15.95 -2.91 -20.10
CA LEU A 62 15.12 -2.13 -19.16
C LEU A 62 15.73 -0.73 -18.94
N HIS A 63 14.87 0.28 -18.93
CA HIS A 63 15.29 1.64 -18.54
C HIS A 63 15.31 1.74 -17.02
N ILE A 64 16.47 1.54 -16.41
CA ILE A 64 16.67 1.52 -14.96
C ILE A 64 17.36 2.80 -14.51
N GLU A 65 16.79 3.44 -13.48
CA GLU A 65 17.41 4.51 -12.70
C GLU A 65 17.59 4.04 -11.25
N VAL A 66 18.72 4.36 -10.65
CA VAL A 66 18.99 4.08 -9.23
C VAL A 66 19.30 5.39 -8.51
N VAL A 67 18.62 5.62 -7.40
CA VAL A 67 18.84 6.75 -6.51
C VAL A 67 19.17 6.26 -5.11
N ALA A 68 19.91 7.05 -4.36
CA ALA A 68 20.13 6.77 -2.95
C ALA A 68 18.83 6.99 -2.17
N GLY A 69 18.46 6.04 -1.35
CA GLY A 69 17.31 6.15 -0.47
C GLY A 69 17.58 7.01 0.77
N PRO A 70 16.53 7.45 1.48
CA PRO A 70 16.64 8.39 2.60
C PRO A 70 17.18 7.74 3.88
N ARG A 71 17.32 6.41 3.95
CA ARG A 71 17.76 5.63 5.11
C ARG A 71 17.01 5.93 6.42
N SER A 72 15.73 6.20 6.28
CA SER A 72 14.82 6.56 7.38
C SER A 72 13.60 5.66 7.49
N GLY A 73 13.72 4.42 6.96
CA GLY A 73 12.71 3.37 6.98
C GLY A 73 11.86 3.28 5.73
N ALA A 74 11.22 2.13 5.56
CA ALA A 74 10.51 1.74 4.33
C ALA A 74 9.46 2.77 3.89
N TYR A 75 8.69 3.34 4.83
CA TYR A 75 7.67 4.33 4.50
C TYR A 75 8.26 5.64 3.95
N ASN A 76 9.38 6.12 4.51
CA ASN A 76 10.04 7.33 4.01
C ASN A 76 10.72 7.08 2.67
N ASN A 77 11.22 5.86 2.42
CA ASN A 77 11.74 5.45 1.12
C ASN A 77 10.64 5.43 0.06
N PHE A 78 9.47 4.93 0.41
CA PHE A 78 8.27 4.99 -0.42
C PHE A 78 7.88 6.44 -0.78
N ARG A 79 7.80 7.35 0.20
CA ARG A 79 7.49 8.76 -0.03
C ARG A 79 8.54 9.46 -0.89
N HIS A 80 9.82 9.11 -0.70
CA HIS A 80 10.91 9.62 -1.53
C HIS A 80 10.70 9.27 -3.01
N LEU A 81 10.36 8.02 -3.30
CA LEU A 81 10.03 7.58 -4.67
C LEU A 81 8.83 8.30 -5.27
N LEU A 82 7.76 8.52 -4.49
CA LEU A 82 6.59 9.27 -4.97
C LEU A 82 6.93 10.70 -5.35
N ARG A 83 7.75 11.39 -4.55
CA ARG A 83 8.21 12.75 -4.85
C ARG A 83 9.09 12.81 -6.08
N LEU A 84 10.05 11.88 -6.20
CA LEU A 84 10.88 11.75 -7.40
C LEU A 84 10.02 11.52 -8.65
N TYR A 85 9.04 10.66 -8.56
CA TYR A 85 8.12 10.40 -9.66
C TYR A 85 7.34 11.66 -10.04
N GLN A 86 6.82 12.42 -9.07
CA GLN A 86 6.11 13.68 -9.32
C GLN A 86 7.01 14.73 -10.00
N ASP A 87 8.28 14.81 -9.60
CA ASP A 87 9.23 15.77 -10.15
C ASP A 87 9.67 15.42 -11.58
N GLN A 88 9.65 14.13 -11.94
CA GLN A 88 10.13 13.62 -13.24
C GLN A 88 9.02 13.34 -14.25
N SER A 89 7.79 13.22 -13.78
CA SER A 89 6.62 12.82 -14.57
C SER A 89 5.59 13.94 -14.61
N GLY A 90 4.68 13.94 -15.55
CA GLY A 90 3.74 15.07 -15.62
C GLY A 90 2.61 14.95 -16.65
N GLY A 91 1.98 13.80 -16.79
CA GLY A 91 0.88 13.69 -17.74
C GLY A 91 -0.23 12.74 -17.34
N PRO A 92 -1.45 12.97 -17.84
CA PRO A 92 -2.61 12.13 -17.51
C PRO A 92 -2.53 10.71 -18.07
N THR A 93 -1.54 10.43 -18.94
CA THR A 93 -1.25 9.11 -19.48
C THR A 93 -0.15 8.36 -18.72
N GLU A 94 0.39 8.98 -17.69
CA GLU A 94 1.43 8.37 -16.85
C GLU A 94 0.82 7.71 -15.63
N LEU A 95 1.21 6.47 -15.43
CA LEU A 95 0.83 5.64 -14.30
C LEU A 95 2.08 5.29 -13.51
N PHE A 96 1.92 4.99 -12.24
CA PHE A 96 2.99 4.40 -11.46
C PHE A 96 2.57 3.10 -10.79
N HIS A 97 3.56 2.29 -10.50
CA HIS A 97 3.46 1.04 -9.78
C HIS A 97 4.49 1.02 -8.65
N LEU A 98 4.06 0.72 -7.44
CA LEU A 98 4.94 0.51 -6.31
C LEU A 98 5.16 -0.99 -6.15
N LEU A 99 6.33 -1.46 -6.56
CA LEU A 99 6.71 -2.86 -6.50
C LEU A 99 7.67 -3.09 -5.33
N LEU A 100 7.27 -3.87 -4.36
CA LEU A 100 8.15 -4.28 -3.26
C LEU A 100 9.25 -5.22 -3.79
N ASP A 101 10.43 -5.12 -3.22
CA ASP A 101 11.64 -5.79 -3.73
C ASP A 101 11.66 -7.31 -3.53
N ASP A 102 10.70 -7.87 -2.79
CA ASP A 102 10.53 -9.31 -2.53
C ASP A 102 9.30 -9.94 -3.23
N ASP A 103 8.51 -9.15 -3.98
CA ASP A 103 7.32 -9.62 -4.68
C ASP A 103 7.59 -9.92 -6.17
N VAL A 104 6.71 -10.70 -6.78
CA VAL A 104 6.86 -11.12 -8.18
C VAL A 104 5.59 -10.89 -8.98
N LEU A 105 5.77 -10.33 -10.16
CA LEU A 105 4.71 -10.11 -11.15
C LEU A 105 4.69 -11.22 -12.20
N TYR A 106 3.49 -11.64 -12.61
CA TYR A 106 3.35 -12.52 -13.78
C TYR A 106 3.44 -11.72 -15.09
N PRO A 107 3.77 -12.37 -16.22
CA PRO A 107 4.12 -11.66 -17.46
C PRO A 107 3.06 -10.69 -17.99
N SER A 108 1.78 -10.92 -17.74
CA SER A 108 0.68 -10.08 -18.25
C SER A 108 0.27 -8.95 -17.30
N PHE A 109 0.97 -8.72 -16.18
CA PHE A 109 0.57 -7.75 -15.17
C PHE A 109 0.39 -6.34 -15.77
N TYR A 110 1.43 -5.75 -16.37
CA TYR A 110 1.34 -4.41 -16.92
C TYR A 110 0.38 -4.31 -18.10
N GLU A 111 0.33 -5.31 -18.96
CA GLU A 111 -0.62 -5.33 -20.07
C GLU A 111 -2.07 -5.22 -19.58
N ARG A 112 -2.44 -6.03 -18.56
CA ARG A 112 -3.79 -6.03 -17.98
C ARG A 112 -4.13 -4.73 -17.28
N HIS A 113 -3.20 -4.19 -16.50
CA HIS A 113 -3.39 -2.93 -15.79
C HIS A 113 -3.49 -1.74 -16.76
N LEU A 114 -2.63 -1.66 -17.77
CA LEU A 114 -2.72 -0.63 -18.83
C LEU A 114 -4.06 -0.71 -19.58
N HIS A 115 -4.51 -1.92 -19.91
CA HIS A 115 -5.79 -2.13 -20.57
C HIS A 115 -6.95 -1.62 -19.70
N ALA A 116 -6.93 -1.89 -18.39
CA ALA A 116 -7.94 -1.42 -17.46
C ALA A 116 -8.00 0.12 -17.38
N HIS A 117 -6.85 0.77 -17.20
CA HIS A 117 -6.76 2.25 -17.18
C HIS A 117 -7.15 2.90 -18.51
N ALA A 118 -6.93 2.21 -19.64
CA ALA A 118 -7.30 2.73 -20.96
C ALA A 118 -8.81 2.70 -21.22
N GLN A 119 -9.57 1.86 -20.55
CA GLN A 119 -11.02 1.75 -20.69
C GLN A 119 -11.78 2.85 -19.93
N VAL A 120 -11.31 3.19 -18.74
CA VAL A 120 -11.95 4.14 -17.83
C VAL A 120 -10.87 4.91 -17.08
N ALA A 121 -11.09 6.21 -16.87
CA ALA A 121 -10.21 7.02 -16.03
C ALA A 121 -10.32 6.56 -14.55
N LEU A 122 -9.31 5.86 -14.07
CA LEU A 122 -9.24 5.27 -12.73
C LEU A 122 -8.08 5.86 -11.93
N GLY A 123 -8.30 6.13 -10.66
CA GLY A 123 -7.23 6.50 -9.73
C GLY A 123 -6.32 5.32 -9.41
N CYS A 124 -6.92 4.12 -9.34
CA CYS A 124 -6.21 2.89 -9.00
C CYS A 124 -6.83 1.68 -9.69
N VAL A 125 -5.98 0.74 -10.08
CA VAL A 125 -6.35 -0.61 -10.51
C VAL A 125 -5.61 -1.62 -9.66
N VAL A 126 -6.33 -2.60 -9.11
CA VAL A 126 -5.80 -3.69 -8.26
C VAL A 126 -6.08 -5.02 -8.94
N SER A 127 -5.16 -5.96 -8.90
CA SER A 127 -5.36 -7.34 -9.37
C SER A 127 -5.30 -8.34 -8.22
N ARG A 128 -5.84 -9.56 -8.42
CA ARG A 128 -5.59 -10.64 -7.47
C ARG A 128 -4.12 -11.06 -7.48
N ARG A 129 -3.70 -11.63 -6.39
CA ARG A 129 -2.37 -12.21 -6.24
C ARG A 129 -2.42 -13.41 -5.29
N TRP A 130 -1.46 -14.31 -5.40
CA TRP A 130 -1.25 -15.37 -4.44
C TRP A 130 -0.46 -14.86 -3.23
N THR A 131 -0.67 -15.45 -2.07
CA THR A 131 0.33 -15.49 -1.01
C THR A 131 1.24 -16.69 -1.29
N ALA A 132 2.55 -16.48 -1.26
CA ALA A 132 3.53 -17.52 -1.55
C ALA A 132 4.51 -17.71 -0.38
N LEU A 133 5.12 -18.89 -0.32
CA LEU A 133 6.27 -19.15 0.54
C LEU A 133 7.48 -18.32 0.08
N GLU A 134 8.53 -18.27 0.89
CA GLU A 134 9.79 -17.63 0.52
C GLU A 134 10.39 -18.19 -0.77
N SER A 135 10.17 -19.47 -1.07
CA SER A 135 10.55 -20.12 -2.33
C SER A 135 9.77 -19.68 -3.58
N GLY A 136 8.74 -18.84 -3.42
CA GLY A 136 7.82 -18.47 -4.51
C GLY A 136 6.68 -19.45 -4.76
N GLN A 137 6.59 -20.55 -3.98
CA GLN A 137 5.49 -21.51 -4.12
C GLN A 137 4.17 -20.90 -3.61
N PRO A 138 3.11 -20.78 -4.43
CA PRO A 138 1.82 -20.30 -4.00
C PRO A 138 1.21 -21.14 -2.87
N MET A 139 0.68 -20.49 -1.84
CA MET A 139 0.06 -21.13 -0.69
C MET A 139 -1.45 -20.94 -0.66
N ARG A 140 -1.90 -19.70 -0.77
CA ARG A 140 -3.31 -19.34 -0.62
C ARG A 140 -3.66 -18.08 -1.38
N ASP A 141 -4.93 -17.92 -1.64
CA ASP A 141 -5.52 -16.70 -2.18
C ASP A 141 -5.86 -15.70 -1.05
N LEU A 142 -6.11 -14.46 -1.43
CA LEU A 142 -6.75 -13.47 -0.56
C LEU A 142 -8.21 -13.85 -0.31
N PRO A 143 -8.78 -13.47 0.86
CA PRO A 143 -10.18 -13.73 1.17
C PRO A 143 -11.12 -12.75 0.43
N VAL A 144 -11.04 -12.73 -0.91
CA VAL A 144 -11.89 -11.88 -1.75
C VAL A 144 -13.36 -12.23 -1.51
N PRO A 145 -14.28 -11.25 -1.30
CA PRO A 145 -15.69 -11.52 -1.10
C PRO A 145 -16.27 -12.39 -2.23
N PRO A 146 -17.07 -13.44 -1.91
CA PRO A 146 -17.55 -14.40 -2.92
C PRO A 146 -18.25 -13.76 -4.12
N ALA A 147 -19.06 -12.72 -3.89
CA ALA A 147 -19.75 -12.00 -4.96
C ALA A 147 -18.79 -11.34 -5.97
N ILE A 148 -17.57 -10.96 -5.53
CA ILE A 148 -16.51 -10.40 -6.37
C ILE A 148 -15.70 -11.53 -7.00
N ALA A 149 -15.26 -12.50 -6.19
CA ALA A 149 -14.42 -13.60 -6.65
C ALA A 149 -15.08 -14.48 -7.72
N GLN A 150 -16.40 -14.68 -7.62
CA GLN A 150 -17.19 -15.53 -8.52
C GLN A 150 -17.83 -14.73 -9.67
N HIS A 151 -17.57 -13.43 -9.77
CA HIS A 151 -18.17 -12.61 -10.81
C HIS A 151 -17.66 -13.04 -12.20
N ALA A 152 -18.57 -13.12 -13.18
CA ALA A 152 -18.22 -13.58 -14.54
C ALA A 152 -17.30 -12.63 -15.31
N GLN A 153 -17.33 -11.34 -15.00
CA GLN A 153 -16.43 -10.36 -15.60
C GLN A 153 -15.04 -10.43 -14.96
N ARG A 154 -14.02 -10.36 -15.81
CA ARG A 154 -12.62 -10.35 -15.35
C ARG A 154 -12.17 -9.02 -14.77
N MET A 155 -12.82 -7.93 -15.16
CA MET A 155 -12.58 -6.59 -14.62
C MET A 155 -13.88 -6.04 -14.04
N LEU A 156 -13.81 -5.55 -12.82
CA LEU A 156 -14.91 -4.93 -12.08
C LEU A 156 -14.56 -3.49 -11.74
N LEU A 157 -15.57 -2.64 -11.67
CA LEU A 157 -15.48 -1.28 -11.16
C LEU A 157 -16.15 -1.25 -9.78
N LEU A 158 -15.35 -1.01 -8.74
CA LEU A 158 -15.81 -1.06 -7.35
C LEU A 158 -15.95 0.37 -6.80
N GLY A 159 -17.14 0.69 -6.32
CA GLY A 159 -17.41 1.98 -5.70
C GLY A 159 -16.90 2.05 -4.26
N SER A 160 -16.66 3.27 -3.77
CA SER A 160 -16.12 3.52 -2.43
C SER A 160 -16.98 2.93 -1.31
N ASP A 161 -18.31 3.01 -1.40
CA ASP A 161 -19.21 2.48 -0.36
C ASP A 161 -19.05 0.96 -0.19
N LEU A 162 -18.97 0.22 -1.30
CA LEU A 162 -18.71 -1.22 -1.29
C LEU A 162 -17.32 -1.53 -0.69
N LEU A 163 -16.30 -0.77 -1.11
CA LEU A 163 -14.93 -0.99 -0.64
C LEU A 163 -14.81 -0.74 0.86
N PHE A 164 -15.31 0.40 1.36
CA PHE A 164 -15.31 0.66 2.81
C PHE A 164 -16.07 -0.40 3.59
N ALA A 165 -17.26 -0.81 3.11
CA ALA A 165 -18.08 -1.82 3.78
C ALA A 165 -17.42 -3.20 3.84
N GLN A 166 -16.70 -3.59 2.77
CA GLN A 166 -16.10 -4.93 2.65
C GLN A 166 -14.62 -4.98 3.09
N THR A 167 -14.03 -3.85 3.51
CA THR A 167 -12.66 -3.79 4.02
C THR A 167 -12.60 -3.20 5.41
N ALA A 168 -12.55 -1.87 5.56
CA ALA A 168 -12.48 -1.18 6.85
C ALA A 168 -13.67 -1.56 7.76
N GLY A 169 -14.87 -1.67 7.20
CA GLY A 169 -16.10 -2.03 7.93
C GLY A 169 -16.16 -3.47 8.46
N VAL A 170 -15.21 -4.32 8.08
CA VAL A 170 -15.06 -5.72 8.55
C VAL A 170 -13.62 -6.04 8.94
N SER A 171 -12.76 -5.03 9.05
CA SER A 171 -11.34 -5.14 9.42
C SER A 171 -10.58 -6.17 8.59
N SER A 172 -10.74 -6.13 7.26
CA SER A 172 -10.12 -7.07 6.31
C SER A 172 -9.51 -6.34 5.13
N ASN A 173 -8.24 -6.67 4.79
CA ASN A 173 -7.61 -6.24 3.54
C ASN A 173 -7.56 -7.42 2.55
N TRP A 174 -8.61 -7.58 1.76
CA TRP A 174 -8.66 -8.55 0.68
C TRP A 174 -8.19 -7.98 -0.68
N LEU A 175 -7.89 -6.69 -0.74
CA LEU A 175 -7.36 -6.05 -1.95
C LEU A 175 -5.87 -6.39 -2.16
N GLY A 176 -5.12 -6.57 -1.09
CA GLY A 176 -3.70 -6.91 -1.16
C GLY A 176 -2.79 -5.73 -0.82
N GLU A 177 -1.64 -5.69 -1.46
CA GLU A 177 -0.55 -4.76 -1.21
C GLU A 177 -0.28 -3.87 -2.44
N PHE A 178 0.62 -2.90 -2.30
CA PHE A 178 1.01 -2.04 -3.42
C PHE A 178 1.51 -2.80 -4.65
N SER A 179 2.20 -3.93 -4.46
CA SER A 179 2.77 -4.73 -5.56
C SER A 179 1.72 -5.30 -6.52
N ASN A 180 0.46 -5.40 -6.12
CA ASN A 180 -0.62 -5.85 -7.01
C ASN A 180 -1.51 -4.72 -7.52
N ALA A 181 -1.04 -3.46 -7.45
CA ALA A 181 -1.79 -2.27 -7.82
C ALA A 181 -1.00 -1.29 -8.69
N THR A 182 -1.69 -0.59 -9.59
CA THR A 182 -1.16 0.55 -10.34
C THR A 182 -2.03 1.78 -10.12
N PHE A 183 -1.41 2.96 -10.15
CA PHE A 183 -2.05 4.22 -9.83
C PHE A 183 -1.89 5.23 -10.95
N SER A 184 -2.87 6.12 -11.10
CA SER A 184 -2.75 7.30 -11.96
C SER A 184 -1.76 8.31 -11.35
N PHE A 185 -1.16 9.15 -12.19
CA PHE A 185 -0.22 10.20 -11.77
C PHE A 185 -0.78 11.07 -10.63
N ALA A 186 -2.07 11.44 -10.69
CA ALA A 186 -2.71 12.27 -9.66
C ALA A 186 -2.65 11.65 -8.26
N MET A 187 -2.62 10.31 -8.16
CA MET A 187 -2.56 9.64 -6.88
C MET A 187 -1.21 9.77 -6.18
N ALA A 188 -0.14 10.15 -6.87
CA ALA A 188 1.18 10.27 -6.25
C ALA A 188 1.21 11.36 -5.15
N ALA A 189 0.59 12.52 -5.39
CA ALA A 189 0.43 13.57 -4.39
C ALA A 189 -0.47 13.15 -3.23
N GLU A 190 -1.54 12.41 -3.54
CA GLU A 190 -2.49 11.90 -2.56
C GLU A 190 -1.85 10.87 -1.62
N LEU A 191 -0.97 10.01 -2.13
CA LEU A 191 -0.31 8.96 -1.35
C LEU A 191 0.90 9.47 -0.54
N ASP A 192 1.47 10.62 -0.86
CA ASP A 192 2.48 11.27 -0.01
C ASP A 192 1.89 11.70 1.36
N ASN A 193 0.55 11.86 1.44
CA ASN A 193 -0.17 12.12 2.69
C ASN A 193 -1.10 10.95 3.05
N PRO A 194 -0.70 10.05 3.98
CA PRO A 194 -1.47 8.86 4.36
C PRO A 194 -2.62 9.19 5.32
N SER A 195 -3.50 10.08 4.91
CA SER A 195 -4.68 10.47 5.70
C SER A 195 -5.91 10.66 4.83
N MET A 196 -7.09 10.44 5.42
CA MET A 196 -8.41 10.76 4.89
C MET A 196 -9.19 11.50 5.95
N ASP A 197 -9.82 12.63 5.59
CA ASP A 197 -10.56 13.49 6.52
C ASP A 197 -9.76 13.82 7.80
N GLY A 198 -8.47 14.08 7.66
CA GLY A 198 -7.57 14.36 8.79
C GLY A 198 -7.20 13.13 9.65
N ILE A 199 -7.71 11.94 9.32
CA ILE A 199 -7.42 10.69 10.04
C ILE A 199 -6.31 9.94 9.33
N CYS A 200 -5.17 9.75 10.01
CA CYS A 200 -4.03 8.99 9.49
C CYS A 200 -4.34 7.49 9.44
N PHE A 201 -3.87 6.81 8.40
CA PHE A 201 -4.01 5.35 8.24
C PHE A 201 -2.66 4.61 8.22
N THR A 202 -1.66 5.17 8.92
CA THR A 202 -0.34 4.52 9.09
C THR A 202 -0.48 3.11 9.64
N GLY A 203 0.22 2.15 9.01
CA GLY A 203 0.14 0.73 9.34
C GLY A 203 -0.78 -0.06 8.41
N LEU A 204 -1.62 0.63 7.62
CA LEU A 204 -2.42 0.08 6.52
C LEU A 204 -2.34 1.02 5.31
N GLU A 205 -1.12 1.41 4.94
CA GLU A 205 -0.86 2.38 3.89
C GLU A 205 -1.43 1.95 2.54
N ASP A 206 -1.33 0.66 2.21
CA ASP A 206 -1.89 0.05 1.01
C ASP A 206 -3.42 0.11 0.98
N LEU A 207 -4.08 -0.42 2.02
CA LEU A 207 -5.55 -0.36 2.11
C LEU A 207 -6.05 1.08 2.12
N GLY A 208 -5.40 1.96 2.89
CA GLY A 208 -5.74 3.38 2.93
C GLY A 208 -5.60 4.06 1.57
N ALA A 209 -4.55 3.72 0.81
CA ALA A 209 -4.34 4.20 -0.57
C ALA A 209 -5.47 3.76 -1.52
N PHE A 210 -5.87 2.49 -1.46
CA PHE A 210 -6.97 1.96 -2.28
C PHE A 210 -8.30 2.63 -1.95
N LEU A 211 -8.61 2.78 -0.66
CA LEU A 211 -9.81 3.49 -0.22
C LEU A 211 -9.78 4.96 -0.63
N LYS A 212 -8.64 5.64 -0.48
CA LYS A 212 -8.46 7.04 -0.89
C LYS A 212 -8.65 7.21 -2.41
N ALA A 213 -8.07 6.32 -3.22
CA ALA A 213 -8.28 6.31 -4.66
C ALA A 213 -9.76 6.12 -5.03
N SER A 214 -10.49 5.29 -4.30
CA SER A 214 -11.91 5.05 -4.52
C SER A 214 -12.82 6.26 -4.23
N LEU A 215 -12.32 7.26 -3.51
CA LEU A 215 -13.05 8.50 -3.26
C LEU A 215 -13.00 9.47 -4.45
N THR A 216 -11.99 9.37 -5.30
CA THR A 216 -11.82 10.22 -6.48
C THR A 216 -12.44 9.62 -7.74
N SER A 217 -12.46 8.30 -7.84
CA SER A 217 -13.02 7.51 -8.95
C SER A 217 -13.41 6.13 -8.46
N GLN A 218 -14.04 5.29 -9.29
CA GLN A 218 -14.15 3.87 -8.96
C GLN A 218 -12.77 3.22 -8.95
N LEU A 219 -12.57 2.17 -8.16
CA LEU A 219 -11.39 1.33 -8.19
C LEU A 219 -11.60 0.22 -9.23
N GLY A 220 -10.64 0.04 -10.14
CA GLY A 220 -10.61 -1.10 -11.05
C GLY A 220 -10.11 -2.34 -10.32
N PHE A 221 -10.84 -3.45 -10.39
CA PHE A 221 -10.42 -4.72 -9.81
C PHE A 221 -10.32 -5.79 -10.90
N ILE A 222 -9.12 -6.29 -11.15
CA ILE A 222 -8.84 -7.37 -12.10
C ILE A 222 -8.93 -8.70 -11.35
N ASN A 223 -9.97 -9.48 -11.66
CA ASN A 223 -10.24 -10.78 -11.04
C ASN A 223 -9.35 -11.89 -11.63
N GLU A 224 -8.06 -11.62 -11.78
CA GLU A 224 -7.02 -12.55 -12.25
C GLU A 224 -5.80 -12.46 -11.32
N HIS A 225 -5.16 -13.60 -11.03
CA HIS A 225 -3.90 -13.62 -10.28
C HIS A 225 -2.76 -13.18 -11.21
N LEU A 226 -2.20 -12.00 -10.96
CA LEU A 226 -1.16 -11.40 -11.79
C LEU A 226 0.20 -11.28 -11.08
N GLY A 227 0.35 -11.96 -9.96
CA GLY A 227 1.60 -12.01 -9.21
C GLY A 227 1.43 -12.77 -7.90
N TYR A 228 2.47 -12.73 -7.08
CA TYR A 228 2.40 -13.22 -5.72
C TYR A 228 3.14 -12.30 -4.72
N PHE A 229 2.60 -12.27 -3.53
CA PHE A 229 3.17 -11.67 -2.34
C PHE A 229 3.95 -12.74 -1.57
N ARG A 230 5.22 -12.51 -1.35
CA ARG A 230 6.10 -13.44 -0.63
C ARG A 230 5.92 -13.28 0.87
N THR A 231 5.81 -14.40 1.60
CA THR A 231 5.84 -14.42 3.07
C THR A 231 7.19 -14.92 3.55
N SER A 232 7.83 -14.16 4.42
CA SER A 232 9.08 -14.52 5.06
C SER A 232 9.07 -14.19 6.56
N ALA A 233 9.97 -14.81 7.33
CA ALA A 233 10.13 -14.52 8.75
C ALA A 233 10.69 -13.09 9.01
N GLU A 234 11.28 -12.45 8.00
CA GLU A 234 11.87 -11.12 8.08
C GLU A 234 10.89 -9.98 7.82
N GLN A 235 9.62 -10.30 7.49
CA GLN A 235 8.61 -9.28 7.23
C GLN A 235 8.17 -8.58 8.51
N HIS A 236 7.80 -7.30 8.38
CA HIS A 236 7.28 -6.51 9.50
C HIS A 236 6.02 -7.14 10.14
N SER A 237 5.21 -7.85 9.36
CA SER A 237 4.01 -8.55 9.82
C SER A 237 4.29 -9.91 10.47
N ALA A 238 5.53 -10.42 10.42
CA ALA A 238 5.88 -11.71 10.99
C ALA A 238 5.85 -11.73 12.54
N ASN A 239 6.07 -10.57 13.18
CA ASN A 239 5.94 -10.44 14.64
C ASN A 239 4.54 -9.93 15.01
N PRO A 240 3.63 -10.81 15.52
CA PRO A 240 2.25 -10.42 15.83
C PRO A 240 2.11 -9.43 16.99
N MET A 241 3.15 -9.27 17.81
CA MET A 241 3.22 -8.30 18.92
C MET A 241 4.06 -7.07 18.57
N GLY A 242 4.63 -7.05 17.36
CA GLY A 242 5.47 -5.95 16.88
C GLY A 242 4.67 -4.67 16.62
N ARG A 243 5.34 -3.52 16.68
CA ARG A 243 4.74 -2.21 16.40
C ARG A 243 3.99 -2.15 15.06
N PRO A 244 4.46 -2.75 13.94
CA PRO A 244 3.70 -2.75 12.70
C PRO A 244 2.31 -3.39 12.81
N MET A 245 2.19 -4.49 13.53
CA MET A 245 0.91 -5.16 13.74
C MET A 245 -0.02 -4.39 14.69
N LYS A 246 0.54 -3.72 15.72
CA LYS A 246 -0.22 -2.80 16.58
C LYS A 246 -0.78 -1.64 15.76
N LEU A 247 0.04 -1.01 14.93
CA LEU A 247 -0.38 0.05 14.00
C LEU A 247 -1.49 -0.42 13.07
N ALA A 248 -1.34 -1.58 12.42
CA ALA A 248 -2.33 -2.14 11.51
C ALA A 248 -3.70 -2.35 12.17
N HIS A 249 -3.75 -2.92 13.37
CA HIS A 249 -5.01 -3.11 14.09
C HIS A 249 -5.67 -1.79 14.48
N LEU A 250 -4.90 -0.80 14.95
CA LEU A 250 -5.43 0.53 15.27
C LEU A 250 -5.85 1.30 14.01
N ALA A 251 -5.13 1.12 12.89
CA ALA A 251 -5.48 1.73 11.62
C ALA A 251 -6.82 1.21 11.06
N TYR A 252 -7.23 -0.04 11.35
CA TYR A 252 -8.58 -0.49 11.02
C TYR A 252 -9.65 0.31 11.77
N ILE A 253 -9.44 0.65 13.05
CA ILE A 253 -10.35 1.57 13.77
C ILE A 253 -10.34 2.94 13.08
N ALA A 254 -9.17 3.49 12.80
CA ALA A 254 -9.01 4.79 12.15
C ALA A 254 -9.72 4.85 10.79
N LEU A 255 -9.53 3.84 9.93
CA LEU A 255 -10.19 3.73 8.63
C LEU A 255 -11.71 3.54 8.75
N THR A 256 -12.19 2.80 9.76
CA THR A 256 -13.61 2.64 10.05
C THR A 256 -14.25 4.00 10.41
N LEU A 257 -13.59 4.78 11.27
CA LEU A 257 -14.04 6.10 11.66
C LEU A 257 -13.98 7.09 10.49
N ALA A 258 -12.91 7.06 9.68
CA ALA A 258 -12.80 7.85 8.46
C ALA A 258 -13.94 7.54 7.48
N GLY A 259 -14.20 6.25 7.23
CA GLY A 259 -15.29 5.80 6.36
C GLY A 259 -16.67 6.31 6.83
N ARG A 260 -16.93 6.29 8.12
CA ARG A 260 -18.17 6.85 8.69
C ARG A 260 -18.24 8.37 8.51
N ARG A 261 -17.18 9.12 8.82
CA ARG A 261 -17.14 10.58 8.65
C ARG A 261 -17.35 11.02 7.20
N LEU A 262 -16.79 10.25 6.26
CA LEU A 262 -16.96 10.47 4.83
C LEU A 262 -18.32 10.00 4.28
N GLY A 263 -19.19 9.43 5.12
CA GLY A 263 -20.48 8.89 4.71
C GLY A 263 -20.39 7.64 3.85
N LYS A 264 -19.24 6.95 3.87
CA LYS A 264 -18.96 5.72 3.09
C LYS A 264 -19.24 4.44 3.88
N LEU A 265 -19.40 4.57 5.18
CA LEU A 265 -19.72 3.46 6.08
C LEU A 265 -20.91 3.85 6.97
N PRO A 266 -22.01 3.07 6.95
CA PRO A 266 -23.16 3.33 7.81
C PRO A 266 -22.78 3.33 9.30
N PRO A 267 -23.34 4.21 10.15
CA PRO A 267 -23.05 4.22 11.58
C PRO A 267 -23.26 2.87 12.27
N SER A 268 -24.29 2.10 11.86
CA SER A 268 -24.57 0.77 12.39
C SER A 268 -23.45 -0.22 12.09
N GLN A 269 -22.91 -0.22 10.86
CA GLN A 269 -21.81 -1.10 10.50
C GLN A 269 -20.51 -0.68 11.20
N CYS A 270 -20.27 0.63 11.36
CA CYS A 270 -19.15 1.14 12.15
C CYS A 270 -19.23 0.62 13.60
N ALA A 271 -20.39 0.74 14.25
CA ALA A 271 -20.60 0.26 15.62
C ALA A 271 -20.36 -1.26 15.74
N VAL A 272 -20.89 -2.07 14.79
CA VAL A 272 -20.68 -3.52 14.78
C VAL A 272 -19.19 -3.86 14.62
N ASN A 273 -18.48 -3.18 13.74
CA ASN A 273 -17.05 -3.42 13.54
C ASN A 273 -16.23 -3.06 14.78
N LEU A 274 -16.48 -1.91 15.40
CA LEU A 274 -15.79 -1.48 16.61
C LEU A 274 -16.09 -2.44 17.79
N ALA A 275 -17.34 -2.86 17.96
CA ALA A 275 -17.74 -3.83 18.97
C ALA A 275 -17.01 -5.17 18.82
N SER A 276 -16.65 -5.56 17.59
CA SER A 276 -15.90 -6.79 17.29
C SER A 276 -14.39 -6.61 17.43
N LEU A 277 -13.84 -5.50 16.94
CA LEU A 277 -12.39 -5.29 16.84
C LEU A 277 -11.76 -4.85 18.18
N CYS A 278 -12.42 -3.93 18.91
CA CYS A 278 -11.86 -3.39 20.15
C CYS A 278 -11.55 -4.44 21.22
N PRO A 279 -12.43 -5.43 21.49
CA PRO A 279 -12.12 -6.53 22.42
C PRO A 279 -10.89 -7.35 21.99
N ILE A 280 -10.71 -7.58 20.68
CA ILE A 280 -9.55 -8.31 20.13
C ILE A 280 -8.25 -7.54 20.41
N ILE A 281 -8.26 -6.22 20.18
CA ILE A 281 -7.11 -5.34 20.46
C ILE A 281 -6.79 -5.35 21.95
N LEU A 282 -7.78 -5.20 22.81
CA LEU A 282 -7.62 -5.23 24.27
C LEU A 282 -7.05 -6.57 24.75
N GLN A 283 -7.61 -7.68 24.27
CA GLN A 283 -7.14 -9.02 24.62
C GLN A 283 -5.68 -9.25 24.18
N ARG A 284 -5.34 -8.79 22.98
CA ARG A 284 -4.00 -9.02 22.41
C ARG A 284 -2.94 -8.10 23.01
N TYR A 285 -3.24 -6.83 23.20
CA TYR A 285 -2.26 -5.80 23.55
C TYR A 285 -2.47 -5.13 24.91
N GLY A 286 -3.46 -5.56 25.68
CA GLY A 286 -3.79 -4.94 26.98
C GLY A 286 -2.68 -4.99 28.02
N HIS A 287 -1.68 -5.87 27.85
CA HIS A 287 -0.49 -5.99 28.72
C HIS A 287 0.74 -5.24 28.19
N GLU A 288 0.63 -4.63 26.98
CA GLU A 288 1.72 -3.90 26.36
C GLU A 288 1.76 -2.45 26.87
N ALA A 289 2.87 -2.05 27.47
CA ALA A 289 2.99 -0.72 28.11
C ALA A 289 2.78 0.44 27.11
N ASP A 290 3.27 0.28 25.86
CA ASP A 290 3.10 1.27 24.80
C ASP A 290 1.68 1.36 24.24
N MET A 291 0.80 0.42 24.58
CA MET A 291 -0.60 0.37 24.18
C MET A 291 -1.58 0.69 25.32
N ALA A 292 -1.10 0.90 26.54
CA ALA A 292 -1.93 0.98 27.75
C ALA A 292 -3.05 2.02 27.62
N GLU A 293 -2.73 3.25 27.21
CA GLU A 293 -3.72 4.32 27.07
C GLU A 293 -4.75 4.01 25.98
N LEU A 294 -4.32 3.54 24.81
CA LEU A 294 -5.21 3.15 23.71
C LEU A 294 -6.10 1.97 24.12
N CYS A 295 -5.52 0.94 24.76
CA CYS A 295 -6.27 -0.22 25.24
C CYS A 295 -7.30 0.15 26.30
N SER A 296 -7.02 1.13 27.15
CA SER A 296 -7.98 1.61 28.16
C SER A 296 -9.26 2.20 27.56
N LEU A 297 -9.22 2.67 26.30
CA LEU A 297 -10.37 3.21 25.58
C LEU A 297 -11.19 2.13 24.86
N MET A 298 -10.67 0.94 24.66
CA MET A 298 -11.33 -0.08 23.84
C MET A 298 -12.73 -0.46 24.34
N PRO A 299 -13.01 -0.60 25.65
CA PRO A 299 -14.37 -0.85 26.12
C PRO A 299 -15.35 0.27 25.76
N ALA A 300 -14.95 1.53 25.96
CA ALA A 300 -15.77 2.70 25.66
C ALA A 300 -16.02 2.84 24.14
N MET A 301 -14.99 2.55 23.32
CA MET A 301 -15.10 2.50 21.85
C MET A 301 -16.07 1.40 21.39
N ALA A 302 -15.99 0.20 21.97
CA ALA A 302 -16.88 -0.91 21.65
C ALA A 302 -18.34 -0.61 22.04
N ALA A 303 -18.55 0.13 23.12
CA ALA A 303 -19.88 0.55 23.61
C ALA A 303 -20.41 1.82 22.92
N ALA A 304 -19.65 2.42 21.99
CA ALA A 304 -19.96 3.68 21.34
C ALA A 304 -20.26 4.84 22.35
N GLU A 305 -19.51 4.89 23.46
CA GLU A 305 -19.65 5.92 24.47
C GLU A 305 -19.30 7.30 23.92
N ALA A 306 -20.02 8.32 24.37
CA ALA A 306 -19.78 9.70 23.95
C ALA A 306 -18.33 10.15 24.26
N GLY A 307 -17.66 10.78 23.30
CA GLY A 307 -16.29 11.28 23.43
C GLY A 307 -15.18 10.22 23.36
N ALA A 308 -15.51 8.91 23.26
CA ALA A 308 -14.50 7.86 23.17
C ALA A 308 -13.71 7.95 21.85
N GLU A 309 -14.37 8.28 20.74
CA GLU A 309 -13.75 8.41 19.43
C GLU A 309 -12.77 9.57 19.34
N GLU A 310 -13.15 10.75 19.84
CA GLU A 310 -12.27 11.92 19.86
C GLU A 310 -11.01 11.64 20.68
N ARG A 311 -11.16 10.98 21.81
CA ARG A 311 -10.02 10.56 22.65
C ARG A 311 -9.14 9.55 21.92
N PHE A 312 -9.74 8.56 21.26
CA PHE A 312 -9.02 7.59 20.45
C PHE A 312 -8.23 8.30 19.34
N LEU A 313 -8.85 9.19 18.58
CA LEU A 313 -8.19 9.88 17.47
C LEU A 313 -7.04 10.78 17.96
N GLY A 314 -7.19 11.41 19.14
CA GLY A 314 -6.10 12.16 19.76
C GLY A 314 -4.89 11.28 20.10
N LEU A 315 -5.11 10.15 20.77
CA LEU A 315 -4.04 9.19 21.07
C LEU A 315 -3.47 8.53 19.80
N TRP A 316 -4.33 8.20 18.86
CA TRP A 316 -3.92 7.64 17.57
C TRP A 316 -2.98 8.57 16.79
N HIS A 317 -3.30 9.87 16.76
CA HIS A 317 -2.46 10.87 16.10
C HIS A 317 -1.02 10.87 16.66
N VAL A 318 -0.88 10.78 17.97
CA VAL A 318 0.42 10.70 18.65
C VAL A 318 1.08 9.35 18.39
N TYR A 319 0.37 8.25 18.61
CA TYR A 319 0.92 6.89 18.48
C TYR A 319 1.36 6.57 17.05
N SER A 320 0.60 6.99 16.05
CA SER A 320 0.95 6.80 14.63
C SER A 320 2.16 7.61 14.17
N GLY A 321 2.62 8.59 14.98
CA GLY A 321 3.69 9.52 14.63
C GLY A 321 3.25 10.55 13.58
N ALA A 322 1.95 10.80 13.42
CA ALA A 322 1.43 11.75 12.44
C ALA A 322 1.91 13.19 12.74
N SER A 323 2.05 13.57 14.01
CA SER A 323 2.59 14.87 14.42
C SER A 323 4.02 15.12 13.92
N ALA A 324 4.90 14.12 14.07
CA ALA A 324 6.29 14.23 13.61
C ALA A 324 6.44 14.31 12.08
N ARG A 325 5.39 13.89 11.34
CA ARG A 325 5.38 13.89 9.86
C ARG A 325 4.89 15.21 9.27
N GLN A 326 4.08 15.98 10.00
CA GLN A 326 3.60 17.30 9.57
C GLN A 326 4.64 18.41 9.75
N GLU A 327 5.60 18.23 10.66
CA GLU A 327 6.63 19.23 11.00
C GLU A 327 7.87 19.20 10.11
N THR A 328 7.90 18.42 9.01
CA THR A 328 9.00 18.55 8.04
C THR A 328 8.69 19.74 7.11
N PRO A 329 9.23 20.95 7.38
CA PRO A 329 8.79 22.14 6.69
C PRO A 329 9.33 22.20 5.26
N ALA A 330 8.57 22.86 4.41
CA ALA A 330 9.00 23.41 3.11
C ALA A 330 10.26 24.31 3.17
N ALA A 331 10.90 24.47 4.31
CA ALA A 331 12.06 25.36 4.53
C ALA A 331 13.42 24.78 4.05
N ALA A 332 13.50 23.52 3.66
CA ALA A 332 14.75 22.96 3.10
C ALA A 332 14.92 23.19 1.59
N ARG A 333 14.00 23.91 0.93
CA ARG A 333 14.08 24.21 -0.51
C ARG A 333 14.95 25.44 -0.88
N LEU A 334 15.61 26.09 0.08
CA LEU A 334 16.33 27.37 -0.17
C LEU A 334 17.82 27.37 0.20
N ALA A 335 18.48 26.22 0.21
CA ALA A 335 19.92 26.15 0.39
C ALA A 335 20.57 25.10 -0.49
N MET A 336 20.50 25.25 -1.81
CA MET A 336 21.49 24.78 -2.79
C MET A 336 21.32 25.64 -4.05
N VAL A 337 22.05 26.69 -4.10
CA VAL A 337 22.49 27.39 -5.33
C VAL A 337 23.96 27.09 -5.47
#